data_ffdfbc0beb3df8366e6954068fd54dda
#
_entry.id   ffdfbc0beb3df8366e6954068fd54dda
#
_cell.length_a   1.000
_cell.length_b   1.000
_cell.length_c   1.000
_cell.angle_alpha   90.00
_cell.angle_beta   90.00
_cell.angle_gamma   90.00
#
_symmetry.space_group_name_H-M   'P 1'
#
loop_
_entity.id
_entity.type
_entity.pdbx_description
1 polymer ?
#
loop_
_entity_poly.entity_id
_entity_poly.type
_entity_poly.pdbx_seq_one_letter_code
_entity_poly.pdbx_strand_id
1 'polypeptide(L)'
;ADEINRKLEALQEENVNLNHRLDEMQKQMDDVLWFNRVGDVAFVDKVYIYGPPPANVKNPTAMGATNPVKFWAYVFIPKYIDPSKKYPLLVFPHGGVHADFTTYHTHIIREMMAQGYIVVAAEYRGSTGYGRSFWENIDYGGLENEDVYASRNYMVENYDFVDEKRVGIIGWSHGGMITLHNIFDHPNDYACAFAGVPVSDLIMRFGYSTDDYRELYSAPYHIDKSP
;
A
#
# COMPACT_ATOMS: atom_id res chain seq x y z
N ALA A 1 -6.40 33.30 26.99
CA ALA A 1 -5.55 32.11 26.72
C ALA A 1 -6.39 31.00 26.10
N ASP A 2 -7.48 30.55 26.71
CA ASP A 2 -8.30 29.40 26.26
C ASP A 2 -8.97 29.60 24.89
N GLU A 3 -9.38 30.85 24.57
CA GLU A 3 -9.96 31.13 23.24
C GLU A 3 -8.90 31.11 22.14
N ILE A 4 -7.69 31.58 22.44
CA ILE A 4 -6.55 31.53 21.48
C ILE A 4 -6.14 30.09 21.25
N ASN A 5 -6.04 29.29 22.30
CA ASN A 5 -5.68 27.89 22.20
C ASN A 5 -6.70 27.11 21.35
N ARG A 6 -8.00 27.31 21.59
CA ARG A 6 -9.04 26.68 20.76
C ARG A 6 -8.98 27.10 19.30
N LYS A 7 -8.67 28.34 18.98
CA LYS A 7 -8.49 28.82 17.61
C LYS A 7 -7.23 28.19 16.97
N LEU A 8 -6.16 28.07 17.76
CA LEU A 8 -4.93 27.43 17.27
C LEU A 8 -5.15 25.95 16.96
N GLU A 9 -5.81 25.21 17.86
CA GLU A 9 -6.18 23.81 17.64
C GLU A 9 -7.07 23.65 16.40
N ALA A 10 -8.06 24.51 16.22
CA ALA A 10 -8.93 24.47 15.03
C ALA A 10 -8.15 24.73 13.74
N LEU A 11 -7.20 25.69 13.74
CA LEU A 11 -6.36 25.97 12.58
C LEU A 11 -5.38 24.82 12.28
N GLN A 12 -4.84 24.17 13.30
CA GLN A 12 -3.99 22.98 13.13
C GLN A 12 -4.78 21.83 12.51
N GLU A 13 -5.98 21.58 13.00
CA GLU A 13 -6.86 20.55 12.46
C GLU A 13 -7.25 20.83 11.00
N GLU A 14 -7.58 22.10 10.69
CA GLU A 14 -7.86 22.50 9.31
C GLU A 14 -6.65 22.32 8.40
N ASN A 15 -5.45 22.66 8.87
CA ASN A 15 -4.21 22.47 8.13
C ASN A 15 -3.96 20.98 7.82
N VAL A 16 -4.15 20.09 8.78
CA VAL A 16 -4.04 18.64 8.57
C VAL A 16 -5.02 18.18 7.51
N ASN A 17 -6.28 18.61 7.58
CA ASN A 17 -7.30 18.24 6.61
C ASN A 17 -7.00 18.79 5.20
N LEU A 18 -6.43 20.00 5.10
CA LEU A 18 -6.02 20.58 3.83
C LEU A 18 -4.87 19.79 3.20
N ASN A 19 -3.90 19.33 4.00
CA ASN A 19 -2.80 18.49 3.48
C ASN A 19 -3.33 17.18 2.89
N HIS A 20 -4.25 16.48 3.58
CA HIS A 20 -4.87 15.29 3.02
C HIS A 20 -5.62 15.55 1.71
N ARG A 21 -6.29 16.70 1.59
CA ARG A 21 -6.96 17.10 0.34
C ARG A 21 -5.96 17.37 -0.79
N LEU A 22 -4.81 17.96 -0.48
CA LEU A 22 -3.73 18.13 -1.46
C LEU A 22 -3.17 16.79 -1.93
N ASP A 23 -2.96 15.84 -1.01
CA ASP A 23 -2.53 14.48 -1.34
C ASP A 23 -3.53 13.78 -2.27
N GLU A 24 -4.84 13.92 -2.00
CA GLU A 24 -5.89 13.38 -2.88
C GLU A 24 -5.83 14.00 -4.28
N MET A 25 -5.65 15.30 -4.38
CA MET A 25 -5.52 15.98 -5.68
C MET A 25 -4.26 15.53 -6.43
N GLN A 26 -3.13 15.42 -5.74
CA GLN A 26 -1.88 14.92 -6.33
C GLN A 26 -2.04 13.50 -6.84
N LYS A 27 -2.70 12.65 -6.06
CA LYS A 27 -3.00 11.26 -6.45
C LYS A 27 -3.85 11.18 -7.71
N GLN A 28 -4.92 11.97 -7.78
CA GLN A 28 -5.78 12.03 -8.96
C GLN A 28 -5.03 12.50 -10.22
N MET A 29 -4.12 13.45 -10.06
CA MET A 29 -3.25 13.88 -11.17
C MET A 29 -2.29 12.77 -11.60
N ASP A 30 -1.67 12.09 -10.65
CA ASP A 30 -0.75 10.98 -10.93
C ASP A 30 -1.46 9.79 -11.60
N ASP A 31 -2.72 9.52 -11.22
CA ASP A 31 -3.55 8.51 -11.88
C ASP A 31 -3.68 8.74 -13.40
N VAL A 32 -3.85 9.99 -13.81
CA VAL A 32 -3.91 10.35 -15.24
C VAL A 32 -2.55 10.15 -15.91
N LEU A 33 -1.47 10.44 -15.21
CA LEU A 33 -0.10 10.32 -15.75
C LEU A 33 0.27 8.86 -16.05
N TRP A 34 -0.28 7.88 -15.36
CA TRP A 34 -0.01 6.46 -15.65
C TRP A 34 -0.31 6.11 -17.10
N PHE A 35 -1.43 6.56 -17.66
CA PHE A 35 -1.77 6.31 -19.07
C PHE A 35 -0.77 6.91 -20.04
N ASN A 36 -0.23 8.09 -19.72
CA ASN A 36 0.79 8.74 -20.55
C ASN A 36 2.16 8.06 -20.43
N ARG A 37 2.48 7.47 -19.27
CA ARG A 37 3.80 6.92 -18.96
C ARG A 37 3.99 5.47 -19.41
N VAL A 38 2.93 4.66 -19.35
CA VAL A 38 3.00 3.22 -19.64
C VAL A 38 1.91 2.74 -20.59
N GLY A 39 0.97 3.60 -21.00
CA GLY A 39 -0.17 3.23 -21.84
C GLY A 39 0.20 2.71 -23.23
N ASP A 40 1.42 2.89 -23.68
CA ASP A 40 1.97 2.28 -24.90
C ASP A 40 2.32 0.79 -24.72
N VAL A 41 2.69 0.36 -23.50
CA VAL A 41 3.16 -1.01 -23.20
C VAL A 41 2.22 -1.80 -22.30
N ALA A 42 1.32 -1.14 -21.58
CA ALA A 42 0.41 -1.76 -20.60
C ALA A 42 -1.05 -1.35 -20.78
N PHE A 43 -1.95 -2.28 -20.50
CA PHE A 43 -3.28 -1.93 -20.01
C PHE A 43 -3.16 -1.60 -18.52
N VAL A 44 -3.68 -0.44 -18.14
CA VAL A 44 -3.65 0.05 -16.76
C VAL A 44 -5.08 0.08 -16.24
N ASP A 45 -5.32 -0.56 -15.12
CA ASP A 45 -6.59 -0.51 -14.40
C ASP A 45 -6.35 -0.14 -12.95
N LYS A 46 -7.39 0.38 -12.30
CA LYS A 46 -7.39 0.71 -10.88
C LYS A 46 -8.64 0.10 -10.25
N VAL A 47 -8.45 -0.97 -9.50
CA VAL A 47 -9.52 -1.82 -8.98
C VAL A 47 -9.71 -1.63 -7.48
N TYR A 48 -10.94 -1.86 -6.99
CA TYR A 48 -11.21 -1.95 -5.57
C TYR A 48 -11.05 -3.37 -5.06
N ILE A 49 -10.38 -3.48 -3.93
CA ILE A 49 -10.16 -4.73 -3.22
C ILE A 49 -10.59 -4.54 -1.76
N TYR A 50 -10.95 -5.62 -1.09
CA TYR A 50 -11.34 -5.62 0.30
C TYR A 50 -10.30 -6.39 1.11
N GLY A 51 -9.69 -5.70 2.07
CA GLY A 51 -8.83 -6.28 3.09
C GLY A 51 -9.59 -6.58 4.38
N PRO A 52 -8.90 -7.03 5.44
CA PRO A 52 -9.51 -7.25 6.74
C PRO A 52 -10.20 -6.00 7.31
N PRO A 53 -11.14 -6.13 8.26
CA PRO A 53 -11.67 -5.00 9.02
C PRO A 53 -10.57 -4.17 9.68
N PRO A 54 -10.84 -2.89 10.08
CA PRO A 54 -9.87 -2.08 10.80
C PRO A 54 -9.41 -2.75 12.11
N ALA A 55 -8.12 -2.65 12.45
CA ALA A 55 -7.59 -3.13 13.73
C ALA A 55 -8.18 -2.37 14.92
N ASN A 56 -8.34 -1.05 14.76
CA ASN A 56 -8.85 -0.16 15.79
C ASN A 56 -10.14 0.51 15.33
N VAL A 57 -11.25 0.14 15.99
CA VAL A 57 -12.56 0.73 15.72
C VAL A 57 -12.84 1.84 16.74
N LYS A 58 -12.71 3.12 16.30
CA LYS A 58 -12.92 4.30 17.17
C LYS A 58 -14.34 4.36 17.75
N ASN A 59 -15.34 3.98 16.95
CA ASN A 59 -16.74 3.91 17.38
C ASN A 59 -17.37 2.59 16.95
N PRO A 60 -17.40 1.55 17.80
CA PRO A 60 -17.91 0.22 17.44
C PRO A 60 -19.42 0.18 17.17
N THR A 61 -20.15 1.24 17.56
CA THR A 61 -21.60 1.35 17.32
C THR A 61 -21.93 2.06 16.02
N ALA A 62 -20.94 2.62 15.32
CA ALA A 62 -21.16 3.25 14.02
C ALA A 62 -21.52 2.20 12.98
N MET A 63 -22.44 2.54 12.09
CA MET A 63 -22.83 1.67 10.99
C MET A 63 -21.61 1.40 10.11
N GLY A 64 -21.30 0.11 9.89
CA GLY A 64 -20.15 -0.31 9.10
C GLY A 64 -18.79 -0.26 9.79
N ALA A 65 -18.74 -0.01 11.11
CA ALA A 65 -17.49 0.09 11.88
C ALA A 65 -16.57 -1.13 11.78
N THR A 66 -17.14 -2.31 11.54
CA THR A 66 -16.42 -3.59 11.40
C THR A 66 -16.39 -4.11 9.96
N ASN A 67 -16.78 -3.28 8.99
CA ASN A 67 -16.70 -3.67 7.59
C ASN A 67 -15.25 -3.83 7.14
N PRO A 68 -14.97 -4.72 6.18
CA PRO A 68 -13.68 -4.82 5.52
C PRO A 68 -13.19 -3.46 5.01
N VAL A 69 -11.91 -3.20 5.17
CA VAL A 69 -11.29 -1.99 4.62
C VAL A 69 -11.23 -2.12 3.11
N LYS A 70 -11.82 -1.15 2.43
CA LYS A 70 -11.79 -1.06 0.98
C LYS A 70 -10.60 -0.21 0.56
N PHE A 71 -9.78 -0.74 -0.33
CA PHE A 71 -8.59 -0.05 -0.85
C PHE A 71 -8.49 -0.17 -2.37
N TRP A 72 -7.68 0.69 -2.97
CA TRP A 72 -7.38 0.63 -4.39
C TRP A 72 -6.13 -0.20 -4.68
N ALA A 73 -6.08 -0.81 -5.85
CA ALA A 73 -4.85 -1.39 -6.38
C ALA A 73 -4.73 -1.06 -7.88
N TYR A 74 -3.51 -0.76 -8.30
CA TYR A 74 -3.19 -0.68 -9.73
C TYR A 74 -2.94 -2.07 -10.28
N VAL A 75 -3.44 -2.31 -11.48
CA VAL A 75 -3.19 -3.52 -12.25
C VAL A 75 -2.56 -3.12 -13.57
N PHE A 76 -1.38 -3.69 -13.86
CA PHE A 76 -0.67 -3.47 -15.12
C PHE A 76 -0.56 -4.80 -15.85
N ILE A 77 -1.09 -4.85 -17.08
CA ILE A 77 -1.11 -6.03 -17.94
C ILE A 77 -0.41 -5.70 -19.23
N PRO A 78 0.62 -6.44 -19.65
CA PRO A 78 1.30 -6.18 -20.93
C PRO A 78 0.33 -6.23 -22.11
N LYS A 79 0.43 -5.27 -23.03
CA LYS A 79 -0.51 -5.15 -24.16
C LYS A 79 -0.46 -6.31 -25.16
N TYR A 80 0.64 -7.06 -25.18
CA TYR A 80 0.88 -8.13 -26.14
C TYR A 80 0.73 -9.53 -25.54
N ILE A 81 0.06 -9.66 -24.40
CA ILE A 81 -0.22 -10.98 -23.86
C ILE A 81 -1.24 -11.72 -24.73
N ASP A 82 -1.10 -13.04 -24.79
CA ASP A 82 -2.07 -13.96 -25.34
C ASP A 82 -2.94 -14.48 -24.20
N PRO A 83 -4.24 -14.12 -24.11
CA PRO A 83 -5.10 -14.52 -23.01
C PRO A 83 -5.31 -16.02 -22.86
N SER A 84 -4.92 -16.82 -23.87
CA SER A 84 -4.95 -18.28 -23.79
C SER A 84 -3.79 -18.89 -23.04
N LYS A 85 -2.78 -18.08 -22.69
CA LYS A 85 -1.58 -18.49 -21.96
C LYS A 85 -1.61 -18.00 -20.52
N LYS A 86 -0.75 -18.58 -19.69
CA LYS A 86 -0.55 -18.19 -18.31
C LYS A 86 0.71 -17.32 -18.15
N TYR A 87 0.60 -16.24 -17.38
CA TYR A 87 1.66 -15.27 -17.16
C TYR A 87 2.00 -15.13 -15.68
N PRO A 88 3.27 -14.89 -15.35
CA PRO A 88 3.67 -14.65 -13.96
C PRO A 88 3.10 -13.32 -13.43
N LEU A 89 2.74 -13.32 -12.15
CA LEU A 89 2.29 -12.15 -11.42
C LEU A 89 3.41 -11.64 -10.51
N LEU A 90 3.60 -10.31 -10.46
CA LEU A 90 4.39 -9.64 -9.45
C LEU A 90 3.48 -8.78 -8.57
N VAL A 91 3.49 -9.02 -7.29
CA VAL A 91 2.86 -8.19 -6.27
C VAL A 91 3.86 -7.15 -5.82
N PHE A 92 3.50 -5.87 -5.89
CA PHE A 92 4.42 -4.78 -5.65
C PHE A 92 3.89 -3.80 -4.58
N PRO A 93 4.08 -4.09 -3.27
CA PRO A 93 3.82 -3.13 -2.23
C PRO A 93 4.82 -1.97 -2.27
N HIS A 94 4.32 -0.73 -2.23
CA HIS A 94 5.17 0.46 -2.18
C HIS A 94 5.87 0.62 -0.82
N GLY A 95 6.94 1.40 -0.79
CA GLY A 95 7.64 1.78 0.43
C GLY A 95 6.97 2.95 1.15
N GLY A 96 7.50 3.28 2.33
CA GLY A 96 6.94 4.32 3.19
C GLY A 96 5.68 3.87 3.92
N VAL A 97 5.51 4.24 5.18
CA VAL A 97 4.29 3.90 5.91
C VAL A 97 3.12 4.71 5.33
N HIS A 98 3.31 6.00 5.20
CA HIS A 98 2.42 6.95 4.55
C HIS A 98 3.05 7.43 3.25
N ALA A 99 2.83 6.67 2.20
CA ALA A 99 3.19 6.98 0.83
C ALA A 99 2.14 6.36 -0.09
N ASP A 100 2.37 6.37 -1.37
CA ASP A 100 1.50 5.79 -2.38
C ASP A 100 2.29 5.28 -3.58
N PHE A 101 1.67 4.46 -4.39
CA PHE A 101 2.26 3.93 -5.61
C PHE A 101 2.08 4.94 -6.75
N THR A 102 3.18 5.61 -7.14
CA THR A 102 3.15 6.71 -8.10
C THR A 102 3.90 6.40 -9.38
N THR A 103 3.75 7.28 -10.38
CA THR A 103 4.49 7.24 -11.64
C THR A 103 6.02 7.37 -11.47
N TYR A 104 6.51 7.57 -10.25
CA TYR A 104 7.92 7.37 -9.92
C TYR A 104 8.41 5.96 -10.29
N HIS A 105 7.54 4.96 -10.21
CA HIS A 105 7.85 3.57 -10.55
C HIS A 105 7.72 3.25 -12.05
N THR A 106 7.49 4.22 -12.90
CA THR A 106 7.27 4.04 -14.35
C THR A 106 8.33 3.14 -15.00
N HIS A 107 9.61 3.37 -14.71
CA HIS A 107 10.70 2.61 -15.33
C HIS A 107 10.69 1.14 -14.93
N ILE A 108 10.34 0.84 -13.67
CA ILE A 108 10.19 -0.55 -13.19
C ILE A 108 9.00 -1.21 -13.87
N ILE A 109 7.85 -0.54 -13.91
CA ILE A 109 6.65 -1.08 -14.58
C ILE A 109 6.93 -1.35 -16.05
N ARG A 110 7.58 -0.44 -16.77
CA ARG A 110 7.94 -0.64 -18.17
C ARG A 110 8.84 -1.86 -18.38
N GLU A 111 9.83 -2.05 -17.50
CA GLU A 111 10.71 -3.23 -17.54
C GLU A 111 9.92 -4.52 -17.28
N MET A 112 9.04 -4.53 -16.27
CA MET A 112 8.20 -5.70 -15.97
C MET A 112 7.28 -6.03 -17.15
N MET A 113 6.69 -5.03 -17.80
CA MET A 113 5.88 -5.22 -19.01
C MET A 113 6.70 -5.82 -20.14
N ALA A 114 7.92 -5.34 -20.37
CA ALA A 114 8.82 -5.86 -21.39
C ALA A 114 9.20 -7.33 -21.17
N GLN A 115 9.29 -7.75 -19.92
CA GLN A 115 9.56 -9.14 -19.53
C GLN A 115 8.31 -10.03 -19.46
N GLY A 116 7.11 -9.48 -19.68
CA GLY A 116 5.85 -10.22 -19.70
C GLY A 116 5.25 -10.54 -18.34
N TYR A 117 5.62 -9.78 -17.30
CA TYR A 117 4.98 -9.89 -15.99
C TYR A 117 3.68 -9.08 -15.96
N ILE A 118 2.66 -9.63 -15.29
CA ILE A 118 1.52 -8.87 -14.81
C ILE A 118 1.91 -8.30 -13.44
N VAL A 119 1.53 -7.05 -13.16
CA VAL A 119 1.86 -6.40 -11.89
C VAL A 119 0.59 -5.94 -11.19
N VAL A 120 0.49 -6.20 -9.88
CA VAL A 120 -0.50 -5.58 -9.00
C VAL A 120 0.21 -4.79 -7.92
N ALA A 121 -0.19 -3.53 -7.74
CA ALA A 121 0.36 -2.63 -6.73
C ALA A 121 -0.77 -2.11 -5.83
N ALA A 122 -0.84 -2.64 -4.62
CA ALA A 122 -1.85 -2.27 -3.64
C ALA A 122 -1.54 -0.90 -3.02
N GLU A 123 -2.56 -0.05 -2.97
CA GLU A 123 -2.63 1.12 -2.11
C GLU A 123 -3.19 0.66 -0.76
N TYR A 124 -2.39 -0.09 -0.01
CA TYR A 124 -2.80 -0.70 1.25
C TYR A 124 -3.21 0.37 2.28
N ARG A 125 -3.95 -0.03 3.32
CA ARG A 125 -4.37 0.88 4.40
C ARG A 125 -3.21 1.74 4.90
N GLY A 126 -3.46 3.03 5.12
CA GLY A 126 -2.43 4.00 5.49
C GLY A 126 -1.77 4.72 4.33
N SER A 127 -2.00 4.31 3.06
CA SER A 127 -1.50 5.02 1.89
C SER A 127 -2.04 6.46 1.82
N THR A 128 -1.21 7.37 1.28
CA THR A 128 -1.60 8.76 1.03
C THR A 128 -2.47 8.89 -0.22
N GLY A 129 -3.20 10.00 -0.33
CA GLY A 129 -4.02 10.28 -1.51
C GLY A 129 -5.43 9.69 -1.49
N TYR A 130 -5.86 9.13 -0.35
CA TYR A 130 -7.19 8.51 -0.17
C TYR A 130 -7.94 9.04 1.04
N GLY A 131 -7.53 10.21 1.53
CA GLY A 131 -8.14 10.91 2.65
C GLY A 131 -7.63 10.47 4.02
N ARG A 132 -7.90 11.31 5.00
CA ARG A 132 -7.40 11.17 6.37
C ARG A 132 -7.84 9.85 7.03
N SER A 133 -9.10 9.48 6.89
CA SER A 133 -9.62 8.26 7.52
C SER A 133 -8.96 6.99 7.00
N PHE A 134 -8.58 6.96 5.72
CA PHE A 134 -7.83 5.85 5.14
C PHE A 134 -6.38 5.85 5.63
N TRP A 135 -5.75 7.02 5.68
CA TRP A 135 -4.42 7.23 6.22
C TRP A 135 -4.31 6.75 7.68
N GLU A 136 -5.30 7.05 8.52
CA GLU A 136 -5.35 6.65 9.93
C GLU A 136 -5.60 5.15 10.16
N ASN A 137 -5.93 4.38 9.14
CA ASN A 137 -6.18 2.94 9.24
C ASN A 137 -4.91 2.08 9.21
N ILE A 138 -3.74 2.66 9.09
CA ILE A 138 -2.48 1.91 9.13
C ILE A 138 -2.37 1.10 10.44
N ASP A 139 -1.86 -0.11 10.33
CA ASP A 139 -1.59 -1.02 11.43
C ASP A 139 -0.16 -1.55 11.27
N TYR A 140 0.82 -0.70 11.50
CA TYR A 140 2.23 -0.84 11.15
C TYR A 140 2.80 -2.26 11.41
N GLY A 141 3.06 -3.00 10.34
CA GLY A 141 3.50 -4.40 10.38
C GLY A 141 2.36 -5.40 10.66
N GLY A 142 1.10 -4.96 10.54
CA GLY A 142 -0.09 -5.75 10.79
C GLY A 142 -0.96 -5.95 9.54
N LEU A 143 -2.15 -5.38 9.54
CA LEU A 143 -3.18 -5.67 8.54
C LEU A 143 -2.90 -5.10 7.14
N GLU A 144 -1.98 -4.15 6.99
CA GLU A 144 -1.53 -3.73 5.65
C GLU A 144 -0.83 -4.88 4.90
N ASN A 145 -0.23 -5.83 5.62
CA ASN A 145 0.34 -7.04 5.01
C ASN A 145 -0.76 -7.89 4.37
N GLU A 146 -1.90 -8.02 5.05
CA GLU A 146 -3.07 -8.74 4.57
C GLU A 146 -3.78 -8.02 3.41
N ASP A 147 -3.77 -6.69 3.37
CA ASP A 147 -4.26 -5.93 2.20
C ASP A 147 -3.46 -6.29 0.94
N VAL A 148 -2.14 -6.37 1.07
CA VAL A 148 -1.26 -6.76 -0.04
C VAL A 148 -1.51 -8.22 -0.44
N TYR A 149 -1.68 -9.12 0.52
CA TYR A 149 -2.06 -10.50 0.23
C TYR A 149 -3.43 -10.61 -0.45
N ALA A 150 -4.41 -9.82 -0.01
CA ALA A 150 -5.71 -9.74 -0.67
C ALA A 150 -5.59 -9.29 -2.14
N SER A 151 -4.65 -8.40 -2.46
CA SER A 151 -4.40 -7.99 -3.84
C SER A 151 -3.83 -9.13 -4.72
N ARG A 152 -2.95 -9.96 -4.15
CA ARG A 152 -2.47 -11.19 -4.81
C ARG A 152 -3.64 -12.13 -5.11
N ASN A 153 -4.48 -12.39 -4.12
CA ASN A 153 -5.61 -13.30 -4.27
C ASN A 153 -6.63 -12.78 -5.29
N TYR A 154 -6.93 -11.48 -5.25
CA TYR A 154 -7.79 -10.84 -6.25
C TYR A 154 -7.33 -11.10 -7.68
N MET A 155 -6.01 -11.00 -7.95
CA MET A 155 -5.47 -11.25 -9.28
C MET A 155 -5.62 -12.72 -9.71
N VAL A 156 -5.34 -13.65 -8.81
CA VAL A 156 -5.45 -15.09 -9.10
C VAL A 156 -6.89 -15.51 -9.33
N GLU A 157 -7.83 -14.93 -8.59
CA GLU A 157 -9.24 -15.28 -8.65
C GLU A 157 -9.99 -14.65 -9.84
N ASN A 158 -9.55 -13.47 -10.30
CA ASN A 158 -10.30 -12.70 -11.29
C ASN A 158 -9.65 -12.67 -12.70
N TYR A 159 -8.41 -13.12 -12.85
CA TYR A 159 -7.71 -13.11 -14.13
C TYR A 159 -7.22 -14.51 -14.52
N ASP A 160 -7.96 -15.19 -15.38
CA ASP A 160 -7.66 -16.57 -15.81
C ASP A 160 -6.28 -16.76 -16.43
N PHE A 161 -5.68 -15.70 -16.99
CA PHE A 161 -4.34 -15.72 -17.56
C PHE A 161 -3.22 -15.49 -16.52
N VAL A 162 -3.51 -15.28 -15.25
CA VAL A 162 -2.52 -15.27 -14.17
C VAL A 162 -2.15 -16.70 -13.79
N ASP A 163 -0.85 -16.98 -13.66
CA ASP A 163 -0.34 -18.25 -13.19
C ASP A 163 -0.15 -18.21 -11.67
N GLU A 164 -1.04 -18.84 -10.93
CA GLU A 164 -0.98 -18.93 -9.47
C GLU A 164 0.30 -19.56 -8.91
N LYS A 165 1.01 -20.37 -9.72
CA LYS A 165 2.26 -21.03 -9.35
C LYS A 165 3.50 -20.17 -9.62
N ARG A 166 3.34 -19.07 -10.34
CA ARG A 166 4.41 -18.13 -10.68
C ARG A 166 4.08 -16.73 -10.17
N VAL A 167 3.80 -16.63 -8.89
CA VAL A 167 3.59 -15.35 -8.22
C VAL A 167 4.86 -14.97 -7.47
N GLY A 168 5.39 -13.78 -7.75
CA GLY A 168 6.47 -13.16 -7.00
C GLY A 168 5.99 -11.94 -6.24
N ILE A 169 6.75 -11.54 -5.22
CA ILE A 169 6.50 -10.29 -4.50
C ILE A 169 7.81 -9.50 -4.40
N ILE A 170 7.71 -8.18 -4.65
CA ILE A 170 8.88 -7.29 -4.71
C ILE A 170 8.56 -5.98 -3.99
N GLY A 171 9.34 -5.59 -3.00
CA GLY A 171 9.13 -4.34 -2.28
C GLY A 171 10.38 -3.78 -1.64
N TRP A 172 10.38 -2.48 -1.40
CA TRP A 172 11.48 -1.75 -0.75
C TRP A 172 11.03 -1.07 0.53
N SER A 173 11.94 -0.97 1.51
CA SER A 173 11.69 -0.30 2.79
C SER A 173 10.51 -0.92 3.53
N HIS A 174 9.44 -0.19 3.79
CA HIS A 174 8.19 -0.72 4.34
C HIS A 174 7.57 -1.78 3.43
N GLY A 175 7.57 -1.57 2.11
CA GLY A 175 7.16 -2.60 1.13
C GLY A 175 8.04 -3.85 1.19
N GLY A 176 9.32 -3.71 1.56
CA GLY A 176 10.21 -4.83 1.84
C GLY A 176 9.81 -5.59 3.11
N MET A 177 9.37 -4.90 4.17
CA MET A 177 8.79 -5.53 5.36
C MET A 177 7.52 -6.32 5.01
N ILE A 178 6.60 -5.70 4.28
CA ILE A 178 5.38 -6.36 3.81
C ILE A 178 5.72 -7.60 2.98
N THR A 179 6.75 -7.52 2.13
CA THR A 179 7.25 -8.66 1.36
C THR A 179 7.69 -9.81 2.26
N LEU A 180 8.46 -9.53 3.33
CA LEU A 180 8.90 -10.54 4.27
C LEU A 180 7.73 -11.19 5.02
N HIS A 181 6.80 -10.39 5.53
CA HIS A 181 5.60 -10.91 6.18
C HIS A 181 4.80 -11.82 5.26
N ASN A 182 4.54 -11.39 4.03
CA ASN A 182 3.78 -12.18 3.07
C ASN A 182 4.40 -13.56 2.80
N ILE A 183 5.72 -13.64 2.63
CA ILE A 183 6.36 -14.95 2.36
C ILE A 183 6.51 -15.83 3.61
N PHE A 184 6.50 -15.25 4.81
CA PHE A 184 6.54 -16.02 6.05
C PHE A 184 5.15 -16.52 6.46
N ASP A 185 4.13 -15.69 6.29
CA ASP A 185 2.75 -16.04 6.66
C ASP A 185 2.08 -16.91 5.58
N HIS A 186 2.45 -16.72 4.29
CA HIS A 186 1.89 -17.43 3.13
C HIS A 186 2.98 -18.09 2.27
N PRO A 187 3.81 -19.00 2.83
CA PRO A 187 5.02 -19.51 2.17
C PRO A 187 4.76 -20.32 0.90
N ASN A 188 3.54 -20.84 0.69
CA ASN A 188 3.18 -21.64 -0.46
C ASN A 188 2.60 -20.82 -1.63
N ASP A 189 2.34 -19.54 -1.41
CA ASP A 189 1.62 -18.69 -2.37
C ASP A 189 2.55 -17.80 -3.20
N TYR A 190 3.83 -17.81 -2.89
CA TYR A 190 4.87 -17.07 -3.59
C TYR A 190 6.00 -17.99 -4.06
N ALA A 191 6.33 -17.91 -5.35
CA ALA A 191 7.45 -18.66 -5.95
C ALA A 191 8.81 -17.98 -5.70
N CYS A 192 8.82 -16.65 -5.57
CA CYS A 192 10.02 -15.86 -5.28
C CYS A 192 9.67 -14.53 -4.61
N ALA A 193 10.65 -13.94 -3.94
CA ALA A 193 10.50 -12.65 -3.30
C ALA A 193 11.80 -11.82 -3.40
N PHE A 194 11.65 -10.50 -3.46
CA PHE A 194 12.74 -9.56 -3.32
C PHE A 194 12.36 -8.46 -2.32
N ALA A 195 12.99 -8.48 -1.16
CA ALA A 195 12.84 -7.48 -0.12
C ALA A 195 14.08 -6.56 -0.11
N GLY A 196 13.98 -5.41 -0.77
CA GLY A 196 15.05 -4.43 -0.84
C GLY A 196 15.07 -3.54 0.40
N VAL A 197 16.22 -3.41 1.07
CA VAL A 197 16.40 -2.58 2.29
C VAL A 197 15.19 -2.63 3.25
N PRO A 198 14.72 -3.83 3.63
CA PRO A 198 13.48 -3.98 4.36
C PRO A 198 13.60 -3.41 5.78
N VAL A 199 12.47 -2.99 6.33
CA VAL A 199 12.35 -2.76 7.78
C VAL A 199 12.19 -4.13 8.44
N SER A 200 13.31 -4.77 8.78
CA SER A 200 13.35 -6.16 9.25
C SER A 200 13.37 -6.30 10.76
N ASP A 201 13.63 -5.22 11.49
CA ASP A 201 13.70 -5.21 12.95
C ASP A 201 13.26 -3.83 13.48
N LEU A 202 12.09 -3.76 14.08
CA LEU A 202 11.53 -2.53 14.63
C LEU A 202 12.25 -2.11 15.92
N ILE A 203 12.72 -3.06 16.72
CA ILE A 203 13.45 -2.76 17.97
C ILE A 203 14.77 -2.07 17.62
N MET A 204 15.51 -2.62 16.67
CA MET A 204 16.75 -1.99 16.20
C MET A 204 16.48 -0.65 15.51
N ARG A 205 15.45 -0.59 14.67
CA ARG A 205 15.06 0.64 13.96
C ARG A 205 14.80 1.79 14.94
N PHE A 206 14.07 1.56 16.01
CA PHE A 206 13.72 2.60 17.00
C PHE A 206 14.73 2.73 18.10
N GLY A 207 15.45 1.68 18.45
CA GLY A 207 16.49 1.69 19.50
C GLY A 207 17.65 2.64 19.21
N TYR A 208 18.00 2.83 17.95
CA TYR A 208 19.09 3.71 17.50
C TYR A 208 18.60 5.03 16.88
N SER A 209 17.33 5.31 16.94
CA SER A 209 16.75 6.52 16.37
C SER A 209 16.69 7.67 17.37
N THR A 210 16.67 8.91 16.87
CA THR A 210 16.43 10.11 17.68
C THR A 210 15.01 10.10 18.25
N ASP A 211 14.80 10.86 19.31
CA ASP A 211 13.46 10.99 19.94
C ASP A 211 12.44 11.55 18.98
N ASP A 212 12.80 12.55 18.16
CA ASP A 212 11.93 13.11 17.11
C ASP A 212 11.51 12.02 16.09
N TYR A 213 12.40 11.13 15.73
CA TYR A 213 12.09 10.02 14.81
C TYR A 213 11.14 9.00 15.45
N ARG A 214 11.35 8.69 16.74
CA ARG A 214 10.44 7.79 17.51
C ARG A 214 9.06 8.39 17.64
N GLU A 215 8.98 9.69 17.96
CA GLU A 215 7.71 10.40 18.11
C GLU A 215 6.89 10.37 16.82
N LEU A 216 7.55 10.48 15.65
CA LEU A 216 6.91 10.39 14.35
C LEU A 216 6.12 9.08 14.15
N TYR A 217 6.61 7.97 14.71
CA TYR A 217 6.02 6.64 14.53
C TYR A 217 5.28 6.11 15.74
N SER A 218 5.69 6.46 16.96
CA SER A 218 5.15 5.88 18.19
C SER A 218 3.71 6.32 18.48
N ALA A 219 3.42 7.61 18.32
CA ALA A 219 2.11 8.17 18.67
C ALA A 219 0.95 7.58 17.84
N PRO A 220 1.05 7.48 16.49
CA PRO A 220 0.01 6.88 15.67
C PRO A 220 -0.09 5.36 15.81
N TYR A 221 1.04 4.66 16.00
CA TYR A 221 1.11 3.20 15.90
C TYR A 221 1.28 2.47 17.22
N HIS A 222 1.43 3.21 18.32
CA HIS A 222 1.67 2.64 19.67
C HIS A 222 2.92 1.74 19.76
N ILE A 223 3.93 1.98 18.92
CA ILE A 223 5.17 1.20 18.86
C ILE A 223 6.01 1.37 20.14
N ASP A 224 5.85 2.49 20.84
CA ASP A 224 6.46 2.76 22.15
C ASP A 224 6.08 1.73 23.23
N LYS A 225 5.02 0.94 23.01
CA LYS A 225 4.57 -0.13 23.89
C LYS A 225 5.04 -1.51 23.46
N SER A 226 5.74 -1.61 22.33
CA SER A 226 6.37 -2.85 21.91
C SER A 226 7.53 -3.18 22.83
N PRO A 227 7.66 -4.44 23.30
CA PRO A 227 8.75 -4.87 24.17
C PRO A 227 10.11 -4.77 23.49
#